data_9589a59d5e88390e4b9ebcd9419a373b
#
_entry.id   9589a59d5e88390e4b9ebcd9419a373b
#
_cell.length_a   1.000
_cell.length_b   1.000
_cell.length_c   1.000
_cell.angle_alpha   90.00
_cell.angle_beta   90.00
_cell.angle_gamma   90.00
#
_symmetry.space_group_name_H-M   'P 1'
#
loop_
_entity.id
_entity.type
_entity.pdbx_description
1 polymer ?
#
loop_
_entity_poly.entity_id
_entity_poly.type
_entity_poly.pdbx_seq_one_letter_code
_entity_poly.pdbx_strand_id
1 'polypeptide(L)'
;MNFLKSFIVVFLLLQNVNGFSQQRNCGTMEYLSQQIEQNPSLIKKMQSDEIKLQNWIKNNNGKQSSVITIPVVVHVVYYNNNENISDQQIFSQIDIINEDFRRLNSDTINTPSAFQSVAADTEIEFCLASEDPDGNTTTGITRTATSQSPFSTNDGVKYSSSGGIDAWNTSEYLNIWVCDLSGGLLGYAQFPGGNASSDGVVCDYAYFGNMGTATSPYDLGRTLTHEIGHWLNLRHIWGDSNCGNDFCGDTPEHSGSNYGCPNFPSTSNCNGNGAAGDMFMNYMDYTDDACMNIFTNDQKTRMIAAINNFRSGLLTSNGCANADYGCTDQAAYNYSPIAIFNDGSCCYVAGCMDPTAVNFDPLVCYDDGSCVAPILGCTDPSASNYDASANTTIASGGAVDNTFGTGGYFYGDQHLNFDATKECIIRSATVYSEASNTITFELRNSVGTVIDDTTLNVSSGQQIIDLNFEVPIGNDMQLGVAQGALQNVGLYRNNASASYPYDIGSAINITSSSASSAPYGYYYFYYDIEV
;
A
#
# COMPACT_ATOMS: atom_id res chain seq x y z
N MET A 1 -23.81 66.29 -31.72
CA MET A 1 -24.40 64.94 -31.52
C MET A 1 -23.26 63.94 -31.68
N ASN A 2 -22.49 63.71 -30.60
CA ASN A 2 -21.34 62.79 -30.59
C ASN A 2 -21.59 61.75 -29.54
N PHE A 3 -21.75 60.49 -29.97
CA PHE A 3 -21.83 59.31 -29.11
C PHE A 3 -20.44 58.89 -28.70
N LEU A 4 -20.13 59.00 -27.41
CA LEU A 4 -18.93 58.46 -26.78
C LEU A 4 -19.22 57.02 -26.39
N LYS A 5 -18.55 56.03 -27.03
CA LYS A 5 -18.58 54.62 -26.62
C LYS A 5 -17.51 54.42 -25.54
N SER A 6 -17.96 54.20 -24.30
CA SER A 6 -17.10 53.72 -23.21
C SER A 6 -16.79 52.23 -23.40
N PHE A 7 -15.53 51.89 -23.60
CA PHE A 7 -15.00 50.54 -23.50
C PHE A 7 -14.65 50.28 -22.03
N ILE A 8 -15.36 49.39 -21.38
CA ILE A 8 -14.98 48.84 -20.07
C ILE A 8 -14.02 47.68 -20.33
N VAL A 9 -12.75 47.90 -20.01
CA VAL A 9 -11.74 46.84 -19.97
C VAL A 9 -11.84 46.18 -18.59
N VAL A 10 -12.39 44.95 -18.55
CA VAL A 10 -12.36 44.11 -17.36
C VAL A 10 -10.98 43.48 -17.26
N PHE A 11 -10.17 43.97 -16.33
CA PHE A 11 -8.91 43.33 -15.92
C PHE A 11 -9.25 42.13 -15.02
N LEU A 12 -9.20 40.92 -15.57
CA LEU A 12 -9.19 39.69 -14.77
C LEU A 12 -7.81 39.62 -14.09
N LEU A 13 -7.77 39.99 -12.83
CA LEU A 13 -6.68 39.64 -11.93
C LEU A 13 -6.74 38.13 -11.66
N LEU A 14 -5.96 37.36 -12.41
CA LEU A 14 -5.57 35.99 -12.00
C LEU A 14 -4.72 36.12 -10.74
N GLN A 15 -5.35 36.01 -9.60
CA GLN A 15 -4.63 35.73 -8.37
C GLN A 15 -4.05 34.32 -8.52
N ASN A 16 -2.74 34.21 -8.73
CA ASN A 16 -2.00 33.01 -8.45
C ASN A 16 -2.13 32.77 -6.95
N VAL A 17 -3.07 31.92 -6.55
CA VAL A 17 -3.07 31.30 -5.23
C VAL A 17 -1.89 30.34 -5.27
N ASN A 18 -0.72 30.80 -4.86
CA ASN A 18 0.33 29.90 -4.43
C ASN A 18 -0.24 29.19 -3.19
N GLY A 19 -0.79 28.01 -3.39
CA GLY A 19 -1.07 27.10 -2.30
C GLY A 19 0.28 26.78 -1.65
N PHE A 20 0.57 27.39 -0.52
CA PHE A 20 1.62 26.89 0.36
C PHE A 20 1.15 25.50 0.80
N SER A 21 1.78 24.46 0.30
CA SER A 21 1.65 23.13 0.89
C SER A 21 2.04 23.26 2.36
N GLN A 22 1.17 22.84 3.26
CA GLN A 22 1.50 22.78 4.67
C GLN A 22 2.70 21.84 4.81
N GLN A 23 3.77 22.33 5.45
CA GLN A 23 4.93 21.50 5.75
C GLN A 23 4.68 20.71 7.03
N ARG A 24 5.17 19.46 7.10
CA ARG A 24 5.13 18.64 8.31
C ARG A 24 5.75 19.42 9.45
N ASN A 25 5.05 19.47 10.57
CA ASN A 25 5.49 20.14 11.78
C ASN A 25 5.23 19.22 12.99
N CYS A 26 6.31 18.55 13.45
CA CYS A 26 6.31 17.72 14.65
C CYS A 26 6.68 18.59 15.86
N GLY A 27 5.84 18.58 16.88
CA GLY A 27 6.04 19.36 18.11
C GLY A 27 6.96 18.71 19.15
N THR A 28 7.47 17.50 18.91
CA THR A 28 8.19 16.70 19.92
C THR A 28 9.43 17.39 20.47
N MET A 29 10.23 18.05 19.64
CA MET A 29 11.44 18.73 20.11
C MET A 29 11.14 20.04 20.84
N GLU A 30 10.08 20.77 20.43
CA GLU A 30 9.57 21.93 21.18
C GLU A 30 9.05 21.51 22.56
N TYR A 31 8.25 20.44 22.58
CA TYR A 31 7.73 19.86 23.82
C TYR A 31 8.85 19.40 24.76
N LEU A 32 9.89 18.71 24.24
CA LEU A 32 11.06 18.33 25.02
C LEU A 32 11.78 19.56 25.61
N SER A 33 11.92 20.63 24.82
CA SER A 33 12.53 21.88 25.31
C SER A 33 11.74 22.49 26.46
N GLN A 34 10.41 22.52 26.39
CA GLN A 34 9.54 22.99 27.47
C GLN A 34 9.68 22.13 28.74
N GLN A 35 9.76 20.79 28.57
CA GLN A 35 9.97 19.88 29.70
C GLN A 35 11.33 20.10 30.37
N ILE A 36 12.38 20.36 29.60
CA ILE A 36 13.72 20.67 30.12
C ILE A 36 13.74 22.02 30.86
N GLU A 37 13.05 23.04 30.34
CA GLU A 37 12.92 24.34 31.01
C GLU A 37 12.24 24.20 32.39
N GLN A 38 11.15 23.38 32.44
CA GLN A 38 10.44 23.10 33.69
C GLN A 38 11.25 22.21 34.64
N ASN A 39 12.05 21.28 34.10
CA ASN A 39 12.86 20.36 34.88
C ASN A 39 14.25 20.15 34.24
N PRO A 40 15.24 21.02 34.53
CA PRO A 40 16.60 20.88 33.94
C PRO A 40 17.32 19.59 34.29
N SER A 41 16.87 18.85 35.32
CA SER A 41 17.46 17.54 35.64
C SER A 41 17.17 16.46 34.60
N LEU A 42 16.14 16.69 33.75
CA LEU A 42 15.76 15.79 32.67
C LEU A 42 16.93 15.52 31.69
N ILE A 43 17.77 16.53 31.39
CA ILE A 43 18.95 16.36 30.53
C ILE A 43 19.88 15.27 31.07
N LYS A 44 20.20 15.33 32.37
CA LYS A 44 21.09 14.33 32.98
C LYS A 44 20.45 12.95 33.01
N LYS A 45 19.13 12.89 33.23
CA LYS A 45 18.37 11.64 33.18
C LYS A 45 18.43 11.04 31.78
N MET A 46 18.12 11.82 30.72
CA MET A 46 18.18 11.36 29.34
C MET A 46 19.57 10.87 28.94
N GLN A 47 20.64 11.55 29.38
CA GLN A 47 22.03 11.08 29.15
C GLN A 47 22.32 9.73 29.84
N SER A 48 21.84 9.56 31.09
CA SER A 48 21.95 8.30 31.81
C SER A 48 21.14 7.19 31.15
N ASP A 49 19.95 7.51 30.68
CA ASP A 49 19.06 6.56 30.05
C ASP A 49 19.60 6.13 28.68
N GLU A 50 20.24 7.04 27.91
CA GLU A 50 20.94 6.69 26.68
C GLU A 50 22.08 5.69 26.94
N ILE A 51 22.86 5.89 28.00
CA ILE A 51 23.93 4.94 28.38
C ILE A 51 23.35 3.55 28.71
N LYS A 52 22.22 3.49 29.43
CA LYS A 52 21.53 2.22 29.74
C LYS A 52 21.06 1.53 28.47
N LEU A 53 20.45 2.30 27.56
CA LEU A 53 19.95 1.81 26.30
C LEU A 53 21.08 1.22 25.44
N GLN A 54 22.18 1.96 25.26
CA GLN A 54 23.35 1.47 24.51
C GLN A 54 23.97 0.21 25.14
N ASN A 55 24.04 0.14 26.47
CA ASN A 55 24.48 -1.08 27.15
C ASN A 55 23.54 -2.26 26.92
N TRP A 56 22.23 -2.02 26.93
CA TRP A 56 21.25 -3.06 26.62
C TRP A 56 21.41 -3.57 25.18
N ILE A 57 21.52 -2.67 24.19
CA ILE A 57 21.74 -3.00 22.78
C ILE A 57 22.99 -3.87 22.63
N LYS A 58 24.10 -3.43 23.20
CA LYS A 58 25.37 -4.16 23.14
C LYS A 58 25.30 -5.57 23.71
N ASN A 59 24.55 -5.76 24.80
CA ASN A 59 24.47 -7.05 25.50
C ASN A 59 23.44 -8.02 24.90
N ASN A 60 22.42 -7.51 24.19
CA ASN A 60 21.32 -8.31 23.67
C ASN A 60 21.35 -8.50 22.16
N ASN A 61 22.26 -7.79 21.43
CA ASN A 61 22.40 -7.86 19.97
C ASN A 61 21.06 -7.73 19.20
N GLY A 62 20.11 -6.95 19.75
CA GLY A 62 18.78 -6.77 19.15
C GLY A 62 17.93 -8.05 19.07
N LYS A 63 18.27 -9.10 19.80
CA LYS A 63 17.52 -10.36 19.78
C LYS A 63 16.17 -10.17 20.47
N GLN A 64 15.14 -10.07 19.68
CA GLN A 64 13.74 -10.25 20.08
C GLN A 64 13.33 -11.67 19.69
N SER A 65 12.65 -12.40 20.57
CA SER A 65 12.24 -13.79 20.32
C SER A 65 10.77 -13.92 19.90
N SER A 66 9.99 -12.84 20.02
CA SER A 66 8.57 -12.80 19.71
C SER A 66 8.14 -11.36 19.41
N VAL A 67 7.06 -11.24 18.66
CA VAL A 67 6.39 -9.96 18.44
C VAL A 67 5.95 -9.36 19.78
N ILE A 68 6.14 -8.04 19.94
CA ILE A 68 5.66 -7.28 21.09
C ILE A 68 4.34 -6.62 20.70
N THR A 69 3.25 -6.97 21.37
CA THR A 69 1.95 -6.30 21.18
C THR A 69 1.75 -5.25 22.28
N ILE A 70 1.48 -4.01 21.88
CA ILE A 70 1.31 -2.86 22.77
C ILE A 70 -0.17 -2.48 22.82
N PRO A 71 -0.82 -2.54 24.01
CA PRO A 71 -2.18 -2.04 24.18
C PRO A 71 -2.25 -0.52 24.02
N VAL A 72 -3.20 -0.07 23.22
CA VAL A 72 -3.43 1.35 22.89
C VAL A 72 -4.79 1.78 23.41
N VAL A 73 -4.84 2.98 24.00
CA VAL A 73 -6.09 3.71 24.21
C VAL A 73 -6.07 4.99 23.38
N VAL A 74 -7.14 5.22 22.60
CA VAL A 74 -7.32 6.45 21.82
C VAL A 74 -8.31 7.35 22.53
N HIS A 75 -7.85 8.51 22.98
CA HIS A 75 -8.61 9.55 23.63
C HIS A 75 -9.01 10.63 22.63
N VAL A 76 -10.24 10.60 22.11
CA VAL A 76 -10.77 11.64 21.24
C VAL A 76 -11.28 12.79 22.09
N VAL A 77 -10.60 13.94 22.02
CA VAL A 77 -10.98 15.17 22.73
C VAL A 77 -11.44 16.19 21.69
N TYR A 78 -12.74 16.50 21.69
CA TYR A 78 -13.36 17.23 20.58
C TYR A 78 -14.19 18.43 21.05
N TYR A 79 -14.07 19.55 20.34
CA TYR A 79 -14.87 20.75 20.50
C TYR A 79 -16.13 20.75 19.62
N ASN A 80 -16.06 20.14 18.45
CA ASN A 80 -17.13 20.05 17.48
C ASN A 80 -17.20 18.67 16.83
N ASN A 81 -18.25 18.44 16.01
CA ASN A 81 -18.50 17.13 15.40
C ASN A 81 -17.41 16.67 14.41
N ASN A 82 -16.67 17.59 13.78
CA ASN A 82 -15.60 17.21 12.85
C ASN A 82 -14.39 16.65 13.61
N GLU A 83 -14.10 17.18 14.80
CA GLU A 83 -13.02 16.70 15.65
C GLU A 83 -13.37 15.37 16.34
N ASN A 84 -14.67 15.02 16.42
CA ASN A 84 -15.15 13.75 16.96
C ASN A 84 -15.06 12.67 15.87
N ILE A 85 -13.85 12.29 15.50
CA ILE A 85 -13.57 11.35 14.42
C ILE A 85 -14.27 10.00 14.64
N SER A 86 -14.60 9.30 13.56
CA SER A 86 -15.31 8.01 13.62
C SER A 86 -14.43 6.87 14.13
N ASP A 87 -15.06 5.80 14.64
CA ASP A 87 -14.33 4.58 15.03
C ASP A 87 -13.61 3.97 13.82
N GLN A 88 -14.20 4.01 12.61
CA GLN A 88 -13.57 3.53 11.37
C GLN A 88 -12.27 4.28 11.06
N GLN A 89 -12.24 5.60 11.29
CA GLN A 89 -11.01 6.37 11.13
C GLN A 89 -9.95 5.95 12.16
N ILE A 90 -10.37 5.64 13.39
CA ILE A 90 -9.47 5.14 14.44
C ILE A 90 -8.94 3.75 14.05
N PHE A 91 -9.81 2.84 13.58
CA PHE A 91 -9.39 1.50 13.15
C PHE A 91 -8.40 1.59 11.99
N SER A 92 -8.65 2.45 10.99
CA SER A 92 -7.71 2.66 9.88
C SER A 92 -6.33 3.10 10.36
N GLN A 93 -6.25 3.90 11.42
CA GLN A 93 -4.97 4.32 11.98
C GLN A 93 -4.24 3.17 12.68
N ILE A 94 -4.96 2.32 13.42
CA ILE A 94 -4.35 1.14 14.07
C ILE A 94 -3.83 0.17 13.02
N ASP A 95 -4.56 -0.05 11.93
CA ASP A 95 -4.11 -0.88 10.82
C ASP A 95 -2.82 -0.32 10.20
N ILE A 96 -2.78 1.00 9.93
CA ILE A 96 -1.61 1.66 9.35
C ILE A 96 -0.36 1.51 10.22
N ILE A 97 -0.46 1.78 11.55
CA ILE A 97 0.72 1.63 12.40
C ILE A 97 1.18 0.18 12.50
N ASN A 98 0.27 -0.79 12.41
CA ASN A 98 0.63 -2.21 12.35
C ASN A 98 1.32 -2.55 11.02
N GLU A 99 0.80 -2.07 9.89
CA GLU A 99 1.44 -2.25 8.58
C GLU A 99 2.84 -1.63 8.57
N ASP A 100 2.99 -0.40 9.04
CA ASP A 100 4.26 0.34 9.02
C ASP A 100 5.32 -0.29 9.93
N PHE A 101 4.95 -0.60 11.18
CA PHE A 101 5.88 -1.19 12.15
C PHE A 101 6.24 -2.64 11.80
N ARG A 102 5.34 -3.41 11.17
CA ARG A 102 5.58 -4.78 10.71
C ARG A 102 6.09 -4.85 9.27
N ARG A 103 6.31 -3.70 8.63
CA ARG A 103 6.74 -3.62 7.24
C ARG A 103 5.83 -4.40 6.27
N LEU A 104 4.53 -4.36 6.51
CA LEU A 104 3.49 -5.01 5.68
C LEU A 104 2.82 -4.03 4.71
N ASN A 105 3.13 -2.75 4.80
CA ASN A 105 2.63 -1.69 3.93
C ASN A 105 2.99 -1.96 2.45
N SER A 106 2.03 -1.79 1.55
CA SER A 106 2.19 -2.10 0.13
C SER A 106 3.26 -1.25 -0.58
N ASP A 107 3.55 -0.05 -0.07
CA ASP A 107 4.55 0.87 -0.60
C ASP A 107 6.01 0.54 -0.23
N THR A 108 6.26 -0.55 0.50
CA THR A 108 7.62 -1.10 0.74
C THR A 108 8.38 -1.39 -0.54
N ILE A 109 7.69 -1.65 -1.66
CA ILE A 109 8.29 -1.82 -2.99
C ILE A 109 9.01 -0.55 -3.48
N ASN A 110 8.61 0.62 -2.98
CA ASN A 110 9.21 1.92 -3.31
C ASN A 110 10.50 2.20 -2.54
N THR A 111 10.88 1.35 -1.56
CA THR A 111 12.14 1.49 -0.83
C THR A 111 13.32 1.36 -1.81
N PRO A 112 14.18 2.38 -1.95
CA PRO A 112 15.32 2.30 -2.86
C PRO A 112 16.23 1.12 -2.54
N SER A 113 16.77 0.48 -3.58
CA SER A 113 17.63 -0.72 -3.43
C SER A 113 18.82 -0.53 -2.48
N ALA A 114 19.33 0.71 -2.40
CA ALA A 114 20.41 1.06 -1.49
C ALA A 114 20.04 0.90 0.01
N PHE A 115 18.76 1.00 0.35
CA PHE A 115 18.26 0.93 1.72
C PHE A 115 17.49 -0.36 2.04
N GLN A 116 17.20 -1.22 1.05
CA GLN A 116 16.46 -2.46 1.27
C GLN A 116 17.14 -3.41 2.28
N SER A 117 18.47 -3.44 2.31
CA SER A 117 19.21 -4.34 3.22
C SER A 117 19.14 -3.93 4.70
N VAL A 118 18.80 -2.68 4.97
CA VAL A 118 18.66 -2.14 6.34
C VAL A 118 17.20 -1.97 6.76
N ALA A 119 16.24 -2.17 5.84
CA ALA A 119 14.84 -2.04 6.11
C ALA A 119 14.34 -3.14 7.07
N ALA A 120 13.62 -2.76 8.12
CA ALA A 120 13.24 -3.66 9.20
C ALA A 120 11.72 -3.87 9.32
N ASP A 121 11.31 -5.11 9.56
CA ASP A 121 10.13 -5.42 10.35
C ASP A 121 10.49 -5.21 11.82
N THR A 122 9.84 -4.27 12.50
CA THR A 122 10.21 -3.91 13.88
C THR A 122 9.80 -4.96 14.90
N GLU A 123 8.95 -5.92 14.55
CA GLU A 123 8.35 -6.92 15.45
C GLU A 123 7.55 -6.27 16.60
N ILE A 124 6.99 -5.07 16.37
CA ILE A 124 6.11 -4.36 17.29
C ILE A 124 4.73 -4.25 16.64
N GLU A 125 3.69 -4.60 17.38
CA GLU A 125 2.29 -4.50 17.00
C GLU A 125 1.49 -3.72 18.03
N PHE A 126 0.33 -3.24 17.62
CA PHE A 126 -0.56 -2.43 18.46
C PHE A 126 -1.97 -3.03 18.41
N CYS A 127 -2.64 -3.10 19.55
CA CYS A 127 -4.05 -3.43 19.63
C CYS A 127 -4.81 -2.33 20.34
N LEU A 128 -6.04 -2.01 19.97
CA LEU A 128 -6.92 -1.27 20.85
C LEU A 128 -7.16 -2.07 22.14
N ALA A 129 -7.10 -1.37 23.28
CA ALA A 129 -7.30 -2.02 24.57
C ALA A 129 -8.70 -2.65 24.66
N SER A 130 -8.77 -3.91 25.05
CA SER A 130 -10.01 -4.65 25.32
C SER A 130 -10.41 -4.66 26.78
N GLU A 131 -9.50 -4.25 27.65
CA GLU A 131 -9.72 -4.09 29.09
C GLU A 131 -9.23 -2.70 29.53
N ASP A 132 -10.01 -2.00 30.35
CA ASP A 132 -9.62 -0.71 30.92
C ASP A 132 -8.76 -0.90 32.19
N PRO A 133 -8.18 0.17 32.79
CA PRO A 133 -7.35 0.06 33.99
C PRO A 133 -8.08 -0.49 35.23
N ASP A 134 -9.40 -0.53 35.22
CA ASP A 134 -10.21 -1.08 36.29
C ASP A 134 -10.63 -2.54 36.06
N GLY A 135 -10.19 -3.13 34.93
CA GLY A 135 -10.48 -4.51 34.53
C GLY A 135 -11.85 -4.69 33.85
N ASN A 136 -12.48 -3.61 33.36
CA ASN A 136 -13.73 -3.71 32.63
C ASN A 136 -13.46 -3.81 31.12
N THR A 137 -14.35 -4.49 30.40
CA THR A 137 -14.33 -4.54 28.94
C THR A 137 -14.48 -3.13 28.35
N THR A 138 -13.64 -2.79 27.37
CA THR A 138 -13.62 -1.50 26.69
C THR A 138 -13.36 -1.66 25.21
N THR A 139 -13.65 -0.63 24.43
CA THR A 139 -13.26 -0.54 23.01
C THR A 139 -11.87 0.05 22.81
N GLY A 140 -11.17 0.44 23.88
CA GLY A 140 -9.91 1.19 23.77
C GLY A 140 -10.08 2.61 23.24
N ILE A 141 -11.33 3.10 23.11
CA ILE A 141 -11.65 4.43 22.58
C ILE A 141 -12.43 5.19 23.65
N THR A 142 -11.94 6.36 24.02
CA THR A 142 -12.67 7.30 24.89
C THR A 142 -13.01 8.56 24.14
N ARG A 143 -14.15 9.21 24.49
CA ARG A 143 -14.62 10.42 23.83
C ARG A 143 -14.97 11.49 24.86
N THR A 144 -14.28 12.64 24.77
CA THR A 144 -14.42 13.75 25.72
C THR A 144 -14.79 15.02 24.97
N ALA A 145 -16.00 15.51 25.18
CA ALA A 145 -16.40 16.82 24.68
C ALA A 145 -15.71 17.91 25.51
N THR A 146 -15.14 18.92 24.87
CA THR A 146 -14.41 20.01 25.52
C THR A 146 -14.92 21.37 25.05
N SER A 147 -14.71 22.38 25.89
CA SER A 147 -14.86 23.80 25.53
C SER A 147 -13.53 24.46 25.15
N GLN A 148 -12.42 23.69 25.22
CA GLN A 148 -11.06 24.13 24.93
C GLN A 148 -10.62 23.60 23.58
N SER A 149 -10.34 24.48 22.60
CA SER A 149 -9.74 24.19 21.31
C SER A 149 -9.20 25.48 20.70
N PRO A 150 -8.07 25.44 19.99
CA PRO A 150 -7.16 24.28 19.84
C PRO A 150 -6.28 24.06 21.08
N PHE A 151 -5.68 22.87 21.16
CA PHE A 151 -4.63 22.54 22.12
C PHE A 151 -3.24 22.86 21.57
N SER A 152 -2.20 22.70 22.41
CA SER A 152 -0.79 22.92 22.03
C SER A 152 0.13 21.94 22.77
N THR A 153 1.44 22.12 22.63
CA THR A 153 2.47 21.31 23.32
C THR A 153 2.53 21.53 24.85
N ASN A 154 1.56 22.23 25.42
CA ASN A 154 1.47 22.48 26.87
C ASN A 154 0.80 21.37 27.70
N ASP A 155 0.53 20.22 27.06
CA ASP A 155 -0.16 19.07 27.67
C ASP A 155 -1.61 19.30 28.14
N GLY A 156 -2.24 20.41 27.78
CA GLY A 156 -3.61 20.70 28.20
C GLY A 156 -4.60 19.59 27.86
N VAL A 157 -4.43 18.93 26.70
CA VAL A 157 -5.26 17.80 26.24
C VAL A 157 -5.13 16.55 27.12
N LYS A 158 -4.00 16.41 27.84
CA LYS A 158 -3.67 15.24 28.67
C LYS A 158 -4.20 15.33 30.11
N TYR A 159 -4.94 16.39 30.43
CA TYR A 159 -5.49 16.58 31.77
C TYR A 159 -6.94 17.03 31.74
N SER A 160 -7.78 16.32 32.48
CA SER A 160 -9.21 16.66 32.67
C SER A 160 -9.41 18.08 33.27
N SER A 161 -8.49 18.52 34.10
CA SER A 161 -8.49 19.86 34.69
C SER A 161 -8.28 20.99 33.67
N SER A 162 -7.76 20.68 32.48
CA SER A 162 -7.51 21.64 31.39
C SER A 162 -8.47 21.47 30.21
N GLY A 163 -9.54 20.67 30.37
CA GLY A 163 -10.51 20.40 29.32
C GLY A 163 -10.16 19.19 28.45
N GLY A 164 -9.09 18.47 28.76
CA GLY A 164 -8.71 17.21 28.14
C GLY A 164 -9.18 15.99 28.91
N ILE A 165 -8.40 14.92 28.87
CA ILE A 165 -8.64 13.67 29.61
C ILE A 165 -7.34 13.11 30.16
N ASP A 166 -7.37 12.63 31.41
CA ASP A 166 -6.21 12.05 32.07
C ASP A 166 -5.80 10.71 31.39
N ALA A 167 -4.48 10.44 31.40
CA ALA A 167 -3.94 9.21 30.85
C ALA A 167 -4.44 7.97 31.62
N TRP A 168 -4.64 6.87 30.92
CA TRP A 168 -4.66 5.54 31.52
C TRP A 168 -3.27 5.17 32.03
N ASN A 169 -3.18 4.08 32.79
CA ASN A 169 -1.91 3.61 33.34
C ASN A 169 -0.83 3.45 32.25
N THR A 170 0.08 4.41 32.18
CA THR A 170 1.14 4.49 31.15
C THR A 170 2.19 3.38 31.23
N SER A 171 2.17 2.55 32.29
CA SER A 171 2.98 1.33 32.35
C SER A 171 2.34 0.15 31.60
N GLU A 172 1.05 0.23 31.28
CA GLU A 172 0.27 -0.86 30.65
C GLU A 172 -0.32 -0.49 29.31
N TYR A 173 -0.47 0.83 29.01
CA TYR A 173 -1.10 1.34 27.80
C TYR A 173 -0.28 2.42 27.15
N LEU A 174 -0.20 2.41 25.82
CA LEU A 174 0.13 3.60 25.03
C LEU A 174 -1.12 4.48 24.97
N ASN A 175 -1.02 5.69 25.53
CA ASN A 175 -2.07 6.70 25.45
C ASN A 175 -1.88 7.56 24.20
N ILE A 176 -2.91 7.66 23.36
CA ILE A 176 -2.93 8.50 22.16
C ILE A 176 -4.08 9.49 22.31
N TRP A 177 -3.78 10.79 22.38
CA TRP A 177 -4.77 11.85 22.36
C TRP A 177 -4.95 12.37 20.94
N VAL A 178 -6.21 12.45 20.50
CA VAL A 178 -6.60 13.01 19.19
C VAL A 178 -7.42 14.26 19.45
N CYS A 179 -6.95 15.42 18.94
CA CYS A 179 -7.59 16.72 19.14
C CYS A 179 -7.22 17.70 18.03
N ASP A 180 -7.79 18.91 18.04
CA ASP A 180 -7.33 20.02 17.20
C ASP A 180 -6.07 20.64 17.81
N LEU A 181 -4.97 20.72 17.02
CA LEU A 181 -3.70 21.28 17.43
C LEU A 181 -3.45 22.65 16.80
N SER A 182 -3.00 23.59 17.62
CA SER A 182 -2.66 24.95 17.16
C SER A 182 -1.34 25.00 16.39
N GLY A 183 -1.15 26.07 15.62
CA GLY A 183 0.14 26.39 14.99
C GLY A 183 0.54 25.49 13.83
N GLY A 184 -0.39 24.70 13.28
CA GLY A 184 -0.10 23.77 12.19
C GLY A 184 0.73 22.56 12.62
N LEU A 185 0.69 22.22 13.91
CA LEU A 185 1.29 20.99 14.44
C LEU A 185 0.49 19.78 13.94
N LEU A 186 1.18 18.73 13.50
CA LEU A 186 0.57 17.47 13.12
C LEU A 186 0.46 16.54 14.33
N GLY A 187 1.47 16.57 15.22
CA GLY A 187 1.51 15.77 16.43
C GLY A 187 2.71 16.09 17.31
N TYR A 188 2.78 15.44 18.46
CA TYR A 188 3.95 15.40 19.33
C TYR A 188 3.92 14.19 20.26
N ALA A 189 5.09 13.75 20.69
CA ALA A 189 5.27 12.62 21.59
C ALA A 189 6.13 12.97 22.80
N GLN A 190 5.97 12.22 23.89
CA GLN A 190 6.89 12.26 25.02
C GLN A 190 7.98 11.22 24.87
N PHE A 191 9.25 11.66 24.88
CA PHE A 191 10.38 10.74 25.00
C PHE A 191 10.35 9.95 26.31
N PRO A 192 10.94 8.73 26.35
CA PRO A 192 11.08 7.99 27.60
C PRO A 192 11.75 8.80 28.69
N GLY A 193 11.22 8.67 29.91
CA GLY A 193 11.80 9.35 31.08
C GLY A 193 11.11 10.65 31.49
N GLY A 194 10.11 11.12 30.75
CA GLY A 194 9.24 12.24 31.16
C GLY A 194 8.32 11.87 32.30
N ASN A 195 7.29 12.72 32.53
CA ASN A 195 6.28 12.50 33.58
C ASN A 195 5.32 11.38 33.13
N ALA A 196 5.07 10.40 34.00
CA ALA A 196 4.17 9.30 33.68
C ALA A 196 2.72 9.75 33.41
N SER A 197 2.23 10.82 34.04
CA SER A 197 0.87 11.31 33.83
C SER A 197 0.63 11.97 32.47
N SER A 198 1.69 12.26 31.71
CA SER A 198 1.61 12.84 30.36
C SER A 198 2.30 11.95 29.30
N ASP A 199 2.68 10.70 29.67
CA ASP A 199 3.37 9.81 28.75
C ASP A 199 2.43 9.27 27.66
N GLY A 200 2.81 9.47 26.41
CA GLY A 200 2.06 9.08 25.25
C GLY A 200 2.27 10.01 24.05
N VAL A 201 1.34 9.96 23.13
CA VAL A 201 1.37 10.66 21.85
C VAL A 201 0.14 11.54 21.68
N VAL A 202 0.29 12.71 21.10
CA VAL A 202 -0.82 13.58 20.67
C VAL A 202 -0.76 13.72 19.16
N CYS A 203 -1.90 13.56 18.50
CA CYS A 203 -2.04 13.71 17.05
C CYS A 203 -3.21 14.64 16.72
N ASP A 204 -3.05 15.50 15.74
CA ASP A 204 -4.14 16.32 15.24
C ASP A 204 -5.16 15.44 14.50
N TYR A 205 -6.45 15.69 14.71
CA TYR A 205 -7.55 14.90 14.14
C TYR A 205 -7.58 14.89 12.61
N ALA A 206 -7.04 15.93 11.96
CA ALA A 206 -6.96 16.04 10.50
C ALA A 206 -5.78 15.28 9.88
N TYR A 207 -4.93 14.65 10.70
CA TYR A 207 -3.75 13.86 10.26
C TYR A 207 -3.70 12.49 10.92
N PHE A 208 -4.86 11.99 11.31
CA PHE A 208 -5.03 10.70 11.98
C PHE A 208 -5.82 9.74 11.07
N GLY A 209 -5.25 8.58 10.74
CA GLY A 209 -5.84 7.61 9.82
C GLY A 209 -5.71 7.98 8.34
N ASN A 210 -6.46 7.25 7.48
CA ASN A 210 -6.45 7.48 6.03
C ASN A 210 -7.84 7.74 5.43
N MET A 211 -8.80 8.09 6.27
CA MET A 211 -10.18 8.38 5.88
C MET A 211 -10.79 9.47 6.75
N GLY A 212 -12.05 9.81 6.48
CA GLY A 212 -12.81 10.75 7.29
C GLY A 212 -12.28 12.16 7.19
N THR A 213 -11.64 12.66 8.26
CA THR A 213 -11.09 14.03 8.32
C THR A 213 -9.63 14.10 7.87
N ALA A 214 -8.99 12.96 7.58
CA ALA A 214 -7.60 12.93 7.14
C ALA A 214 -7.37 13.80 5.90
N THR A 215 -6.32 14.64 5.91
CA THR A 215 -6.09 15.69 4.93
C THR A 215 -4.70 15.60 4.32
N SER A 216 -4.68 15.55 2.97
CA SER A 216 -3.44 15.50 2.18
C SER A 216 -2.56 16.74 2.44
N PRO A 217 -1.22 16.57 2.44
CA PRO A 217 -0.44 15.39 2.04
C PRO A 217 -0.11 14.43 3.20
N TYR A 218 -0.76 14.56 4.37
CA TYR A 218 -0.53 13.78 5.60
C TYR A 218 -1.76 12.94 5.95
N ASP A 219 -2.34 12.31 4.94
CA ASP A 219 -3.62 11.57 4.98
C ASP A 219 -3.47 10.05 4.88
N LEU A 220 -2.25 9.51 5.06
CA LEU A 220 -1.99 8.08 5.09
C LEU A 220 -1.55 7.58 6.48
N GLY A 221 -1.81 8.38 7.54
CA GLY A 221 -1.59 8.00 8.94
C GLY A 221 -0.14 7.96 9.41
N ARG A 222 0.82 8.43 8.57
CA ARG A 222 2.26 8.39 8.87
C ARG A 222 2.66 9.39 9.97
N THR A 223 1.81 10.36 10.28
CA THR A 223 2.01 11.26 11.43
C THR A 223 2.06 10.46 12.73
N LEU A 224 1.10 9.56 12.98
CA LEU A 224 1.12 8.77 14.21
C LEU A 224 2.30 7.77 14.22
N THR A 225 2.64 7.16 13.09
CA THR A 225 3.83 6.29 12.94
C THR A 225 5.10 7.03 13.36
N HIS A 226 5.27 8.28 12.92
CA HIS A 226 6.38 9.16 13.28
C HIS A 226 6.41 9.46 14.78
N GLU A 227 5.30 9.88 15.37
CA GLU A 227 5.23 10.26 16.77
C GLU A 227 5.43 9.05 17.71
N ILE A 228 4.93 7.87 17.35
CA ILE A 228 5.22 6.62 18.09
C ILE A 228 6.70 6.28 18.01
N GLY A 229 7.37 6.55 16.89
CA GLY A 229 8.83 6.44 16.78
C GLY A 229 9.55 7.25 17.86
N HIS A 230 9.16 8.51 18.09
CA HIS A 230 9.70 9.35 19.17
C HIS A 230 9.36 8.79 20.56
N TRP A 231 8.13 8.36 20.76
CA TRP A 231 7.71 7.73 22.01
C TRP A 231 8.53 6.48 22.32
N LEU A 232 8.97 5.75 21.27
CA LEU A 232 9.89 4.61 21.35
C LEU A 232 11.38 5.02 21.28
N ASN A 233 11.70 6.28 21.53
CA ASN A 233 13.06 6.84 21.67
C ASN A 233 13.84 7.01 20.34
N LEU A 234 13.18 7.08 19.20
CA LEU A 234 13.82 7.50 17.95
C LEU A 234 13.96 9.02 17.90
N ARG A 235 15.08 9.49 17.37
CA ARG A 235 15.28 10.89 16.99
C ARG A 235 14.85 11.10 15.55
N HIS A 236 14.64 12.37 15.15
CA HIS A 236 14.61 12.67 13.73
C HIS A 236 15.89 12.19 13.05
N ILE A 237 15.76 11.73 11.80
CA ILE A 237 16.90 11.11 11.10
C ILE A 237 18.08 12.05 10.88
N TRP A 238 17.90 13.38 10.97
CA TRP A 238 18.99 14.37 10.95
C TRP A 238 19.54 14.70 12.34
N GLY A 239 19.16 13.95 13.39
CA GLY A 239 19.63 14.11 14.76
C GLY A 239 19.36 15.50 15.36
N ASP A 240 18.29 16.19 14.90
CA ASP A 240 17.84 17.52 15.37
C ASP A 240 18.89 18.65 15.25
N SER A 241 19.88 18.47 14.37
CA SER A 241 20.90 19.47 14.06
C SER A 241 21.52 19.20 12.69
N ASN A 242 22.25 20.18 12.14
CA ASN A 242 22.94 19.98 10.87
C ASN A 242 23.98 18.85 10.99
N CYS A 243 23.80 17.78 10.21
CA CYS A 243 24.57 16.53 10.28
C CYS A 243 24.64 15.95 11.70
N GLY A 244 23.50 16.00 12.39
CA GLY A 244 23.36 15.50 13.76
C GLY A 244 23.38 13.96 13.83
N ASN A 245 23.38 13.44 15.05
CA ASN A 245 23.40 12.00 15.31
C ASN A 245 22.03 11.56 15.85
N ASP A 246 21.35 10.71 15.13
CA ASP A 246 20.10 10.07 15.54
C ASP A 246 20.29 8.80 16.37
N PHE A 247 21.55 8.39 16.60
CA PHE A 247 21.98 7.20 17.31
C PHE A 247 21.66 5.87 16.60
N CYS A 248 21.44 5.89 15.28
CA CYS A 248 21.28 4.73 14.42
C CYS A 248 22.44 4.71 13.40
N GLY A 249 23.19 3.62 13.33
CA GLY A 249 24.38 3.54 12.48
C GLY A 249 24.09 3.15 11.03
N ASP A 250 22.86 2.71 10.75
CA ASP A 250 22.39 2.30 9.43
C ASP A 250 21.52 3.38 8.74
N THR A 251 21.38 4.56 9.35
CA THR A 251 20.82 5.76 8.77
C THR A 251 21.93 6.68 8.26
N PRO A 252 21.83 7.28 7.05
CA PRO A 252 22.78 8.29 6.59
C PRO A 252 22.68 9.58 7.40
N GLU A 253 23.78 10.33 7.56
CA GLU A 253 23.73 11.67 8.13
C GLU A 253 23.00 12.64 7.20
N HIS A 254 22.02 13.38 7.71
CA HIS A 254 21.28 14.42 6.99
C HIS A 254 21.64 15.83 7.47
N SER A 255 21.60 16.81 6.59
CA SER A 255 21.81 18.21 6.97
C SER A 255 20.59 18.84 7.65
N GLY A 256 19.42 18.24 7.51
CA GLY A 256 18.13 18.69 8.04
C GLY A 256 17.00 17.82 7.51
N SER A 257 15.76 18.20 7.82
CA SER A 257 14.56 17.54 7.32
C SER A 257 14.38 17.68 5.81
N ASN A 258 13.82 16.64 5.19
CA ASN A 258 13.29 16.68 3.82
C ASN A 258 11.79 16.97 3.85
N TYR A 259 11.25 17.60 2.80
CA TYR A 259 9.84 17.94 2.65
C TYR A 259 9.31 17.54 1.27
N GLY A 260 8.01 17.38 1.15
CA GLY A 260 7.38 16.88 -0.06
C GLY A 260 7.81 15.44 -0.35
N CYS A 261 7.95 15.08 -1.63
CA CYS A 261 8.46 13.80 -2.09
C CYS A 261 9.73 14.00 -2.93
N PRO A 262 10.93 14.02 -2.32
CA PRO A 262 12.18 14.20 -3.07
C PRO A 262 12.43 13.08 -4.08
N ASN A 263 13.12 13.40 -5.17
CA ASN A 263 13.61 12.38 -6.08
C ASN A 263 14.83 11.67 -5.49
N PHE A 264 14.86 10.34 -5.58
CA PHE A 264 16.03 9.57 -5.18
C PHE A 264 17.11 9.54 -6.28
N PRO A 265 18.42 9.70 -5.95
CA PRO A 265 18.94 10.06 -4.63
C PRO A 265 18.80 11.56 -4.32
N SER A 266 18.42 11.90 -3.07
CA SER A 266 18.55 13.22 -2.49
C SER A 266 19.79 13.25 -1.62
N THR A 267 20.63 14.30 -1.70
CA THR A 267 21.92 14.32 -1.02
C THR A 267 22.10 15.54 -0.13
N SER A 268 22.69 15.32 1.04
CA SER A 268 23.11 16.33 2.00
C SER A 268 24.63 16.50 2.01
N ASN A 269 25.12 17.67 2.42
CA ASN A 269 26.54 17.97 2.57
C ASN A 269 27.09 17.48 3.93
N CYS A 270 26.78 16.21 4.29
CA CYS A 270 27.28 15.59 5.51
C CYS A 270 28.28 14.48 5.15
N ASN A 271 29.31 14.30 6.00
CA ASN A 271 30.36 13.31 5.72
C ASN A 271 29.83 11.87 5.72
N GLY A 272 28.82 11.57 6.54
CA GLY A 272 28.17 10.27 6.64
C GLY A 272 26.98 10.07 5.69
N ASN A 273 26.69 11.02 4.78
CA ASN A 273 25.53 10.92 3.88
C ASN A 273 25.73 9.81 2.82
N GLY A 274 26.97 9.62 2.33
CA GLY A 274 27.29 8.56 1.37
C GLY A 274 26.72 8.77 -0.04
N ALA A 275 26.93 7.78 -0.91
CA ALA A 275 26.45 7.83 -2.30
C ALA A 275 24.94 7.61 -2.46
N ALA A 276 24.30 6.96 -1.49
CA ALA A 276 22.87 6.74 -1.47
C ALA A 276 22.09 8.01 -1.08
N GLY A 277 22.74 8.97 -0.45
CA GLY A 277 22.13 10.22 -0.02
C GLY A 277 21.18 10.07 1.17
N ASP A 278 20.27 11.02 1.31
CA ASP A 278 19.31 11.09 2.39
C ASP A 278 18.29 9.94 2.30
N MET A 279 18.02 9.30 3.44
CA MET A 279 16.94 8.30 3.58
C MET A 279 15.60 9.02 3.85
N PHE A 280 15.21 9.91 2.94
CA PHE A 280 14.03 10.77 3.07
C PHE A 280 12.70 9.98 3.17
N MET A 281 12.68 8.69 2.80
CA MET A 281 11.54 7.79 2.95
C MET A 281 11.44 7.17 4.35
N ASN A 282 12.33 7.51 5.28
CA ASN A 282 12.26 7.06 6.66
C ASN A 282 11.12 7.74 7.41
N TYR A 283 10.37 6.99 8.22
CA TYR A 283 9.26 7.54 9.01
C TYR A 283 9.67 8.66 9.98
N MET A 284 10.99 8.78 10.30
CA MET A 284 11.51 9.84 11.16
C MET A 284 12.02 11.07 10.39
N ASP A 285 11.70 11.22 9.10
CA ASP A 285 11.86 12.45 8.31
C ASP A 285 10.54 13.24 8.23
N TYR A 286 10.51 14.36 7.49
CA TYR A 286 9.38 15.27 7.35
C TYR A 286 8.77 15.27 5.95
N THR A 287 8.99 14.23 5.18
CA THR A 287 8.38 14.08 3.85
C THR A 287 6.87 13.83 3.95
N ASP A 288 6.18 13.98 2.82
CA ASP A 288 4.77 13.65 2.71
C ASP A 288 4.54 12.15 2.99
N ASP A 289 3.38 11.81 3.53
CA ASP A 289 3.05 10.43 3.91
C ASP A 289 3.27 9.42 2.77
N ALA A 290 2.92 9.79 1.54
CA ALA A 290 3.05 8.93 0.36
C ALA A 290 4.51 8.53 0.03
N CYS A 291 5.49 9.18 0.66
CA CYS A 291 6.92 8.91 0.41
C CYS A 291 7.60 8.14 1.52
N MET A 292 6.92 7.95 2.65
CA MET A 292 7.46 7.26 3.83
C MET A 292 7.15 5.76 3.76
N ASN A 293 8.17 4.89 3.94
CA ASN A 293 7.97 3.45 3.86
C ASN A 293 9.00 2.60 4.62
N ILE A 294 9.81 3.19 5.52
CA ILE A 294 10.89 2.44 6.15
C ILE A 294 11.20 2.88 7.59
N PHE A 295 11.34 1.91 8.48
CA PHE A 295 12.25 1.93 9.64
C PHE A 295 13.47 1.07 9.35
N THR A 296 14.61 1.33 10.04
CA THR A 296 15.85 0.56 9.89
C THR A 296 16.05 -0.46 11.02
N ASN A 297 17.02 -1.37 10.83
CA ASN A 297 17.36 -2.38 11.83
C ASN A 297 17.88 -1.75 13.14
N ASP A 298 18.67 -0.66 13.06
CA ASP A 298 19.13 0.03 14.25
C ASP A 298 18.01 0.81 14.94
N GLN A 299 17.07 1.40 14.16
CA GLN A 299 15.84 1.99 14.72
C GLN A 299 15.00 0.94 15.43
N LYS A 300 14.75 -0.24 14.82
CA LYS A 300 14.09 -1.39 15.46
C LYS A 300 14.77 -1.75 16.78
N THR A 301 16.08 -1.94 16.75
CA THR A 301 16.87 -2.33 17.92
C THR A 301 16.74 -1.30 19.04
N ARG A 302 16.76 -0.01 18.68
CA ARG A 302 16.59 1.11 19.61
C ARG A 302 15.19 1.15 20.23
N MET A 303 14.14 0.96 19.44
CA MET A 303 12.75 0.88 19.91
C MET A 303 12.54 -0.28 20.89
N ILE A 304 13.01 -1.48 20.56
CA ILE A 304 12.93 -2.66 21.44
C ILE A 304 13.70 -2.42 22.76
N ALA A 305 14.88 -1.81 22.68
CA ALA A 305 15.66 -1.44 23.86
C ALA A 305 14.90 -0.42 24.73
N ALA A 306 14.21 0.55 24.14
CA ALA A 306 13.40 1.54 24.87
C ALA A 306 12.23 0.89 25.60
N ILE A 307 11.51 -0.04 24.96
CA ILE A 307 10.43 -0.80 25.61
C ILE A 307 10.99 -1.56 26.82
N ASN A 308 12.05 -2.33 26.64
CA ASN A 308 12.60 -3.18 27.70
C ASN A 308 13.15 -2.37 28.89
N ASN A 309 13.72 -1.17 28.66
CA ASN A 309 14.37 -0.39 29.72
C ASN A 309 13.45 0.64 30.38
N PHE A 310 12.47 1.17 29.64
CA PHE A 310 11.70 2.33 30.10
C PHE A 310 10.19 2.10 30.11
N ARG A 311 9.70 1.06 29.40
CA ARG A 311 8.28 0.73 29.25
C ARG A 311 8.02 -0.77 29.42
N SER A 312 8.82 -1.44 30.27
CA SER A 312 8.76 -2.90 30.44
C SER A 312 7.43 -3.44 30.95
N GLY A 313 6.59 -2.61 31.55
CA GLY A 313 5.24 -2.98 31.96
C GLY A 313 4.34 -3.35 30.79
N LEU A 314 4.56 -2.75 29.61
CA LEU A 314 3.84 -3.10 28.36
C LEU A 314 4.03 -4.56 27.96
N LEU A 315 5.19 -5.16 28.28
CA LEU A 315 5.51 -6.56 27.95
C LEU A 315 4.66 -7.58 28.75
N THR A 316 4.02 -7.14 29.81
CA THR A 316 3.19 -7.97 30.70
C THR A 316 1.77 -7.46 30.84
N SER A 317 1.39 -6.43 30.04
CA SER A 317 0.04 -5.89 30.05
C SER A 317 -0.96 -6.89 29.47
N ASN A 318 -2.12 -6.98 30.12
CA ASN A 318 -3.26 -7.77 29.66
C ASN A 318 -4.25 -6.95 28.82
N GLY A 319 -3.93 -5.70 28.50
CA GLY A 319 -4.83 -4.81 27.79
C GLY A 319 -5.35 -5.32 26.44
N CYS A 320 -4.63 -6.26 25.81
CA CYS A 320 -5.05 -6.94 24.57
C CYS A 320 -5.63 -8.36 24.79
N ALA A 321 -5.83 -8.82 26.01
CA ALA A 321 -6.05 -10.23 26.31
C ALA A 321 -7.37 -10.82 25.74
N ASN A 322 -8.35 -9.97 25.44
CA ASN A 322 -9.68 -10.38 24.95
C ASN A 322 -10.10 -9.58 23.70
N ALA A 323 -9.15 -9.15 22.90
CA ALA A 323 -9.43 -8.38 21.68
C ALA A 323 -9.88 -9.32 20.55
N ASP A 324 -11.15 -9.73 20.55
CA ASP A 324 -11.76 -10.43 19.43
C ASP A 324 -12.28 -9.40 18.42
N TYR A 325 -11.51 -9.15 17.37
CA TYR A 325 -11.88 -8.30 16.25
C TYR A 325 -12.73 -9.08 15.25
N GLY A 326 -13.67 -8.41 14.62
CA GLY A 326 -14.53 -8.97 13.59
C GLY A 326 -15.78 -8.13 13.38
N CYS A 327 -16.65 -8.56 12.49
CA CYS A 327 -17.92 -7.88 12.27
C CYS A 327 -18.87 -8.07 13.46
N THR A 328 -19.28 -6.97 14.10
CA THR A 328 -20.25 -6.94 15.21
C THR A 328 -21.69 -6.69 14.76
N ASP A 329 -21.93 -6.44 13.46
CA ASP A 329 -23.29 -6.23 12.93
C ASP A 329 -23.95 -7.57 12.62
N GLN A 330 -25.04 -7.88 13.33
CA GLN A 330 -25.81 -9.11 13.14
C GLN A 330 -26.49 -9.20 11.75
N ALA A 331 -26.58 -8.10 11.02
CA ALA A 331 -27.11 -8.08 9.66
C ALA A 331 -26.07 -8.45 8.60
N ALA A 332 -24.79 -8.47 8.94
CA ALA A 332 -23.71 -8.85 8.03
C ALA A 332 -23.57 -10.38 7.92
N TYR A 333 -23.21 -10.85 6.72
CA TYR A 333 -23.01 -12.29 6.46
C TYR A 333 -21.84 -12.89 7.26
N ASN A 334 -20.83 -12.10 7.56
CA ASN A 334 -19.66 -12.51 8.36
C ASN A 334 -19.74 -12.07 9.83
N TYR A 335 -20.96 -11.85 10.35
CA TYR A 335 -21.15 -11.55 11.76
C TYR A 335 -20.42 -12.55 12.65
N SER A 336 -19.63 -12.04 13.57
CA SER A 336 -18.94 -12.85 14.59
C SER A 336 -19.57 -12.59 15.97
N PRO A 337 -20.24 -13.58 16.56
CA PRO A 337 -20.85 -13.42 17.89
C PRO A 337 -19.83 -13.28 19.03
N ILE A 338 -18.55 -13.57 18.77
CA ILE A 338 -17.45 -13.39 19.73
C ILE A 338 -16.70 -12.09 19.54
N ALA A 339 -16.89 -11.39 18.40
CA ALA A 339 -16.25 -10.10 18.17
C ALA A 339 -16.81 -9.06 19.14
N ILE A 340 -15.92 -8.43 19.87
CA ILE A 340 -16.19 -7.29 20.75
C ILE A 340 -15.97 -5.99 20.01
N PHE A 341 -15.08 -6.01 19.00
CA PHE A 341 -14.70 -4.87 18.21
C PHE A 341 -15.06 -5.07 16.75
N ASN A 342 -15.77 -4.10 16.17
CA ASN A 342 -16.00 -4.06 14.73
C ASN A 342 -14.72 -3.55 14.05
N ASP A 343 -14.05 -4.42 13.33
CA ASP A 343 -12.85 -4.15 12.57
C ASP A 343 -13.12 -3.54 11.16
N GLY A 344 -14.38 -3.21 10.87
CA GLY A 344 -14.80 -2.72 9.56
C GLY A 344 -14.98 -3.82 8.52
N SER A 345 -14.77 -5.10 8.86
CA SER A 345 -14.86 -6.23 7.95
C SER A 345 -16.30 -6.66 7.62
N CYS A 346 -17.32 -5.97 8.15
CA CYS A 346 -18.72 -6.35 7.93
C CYS A 346 -19.06 -6.45 6.44
N CYS A 347 -19.51 -7.63 6.05
CA CYS A 347 -19.84 -7.98 4.67
C CYS A 347 -21.36 -8.06 4.48
N TYR A 348 -21.90 -7.31 3.51
CA TYR A 348 -23.33 -7.24 3.22
C TYR A 348 -23.70 -7.71 1.81
N VAL A 349 -22.73 -8.11 0.99
CA VAL A 349 -22.93 -8.57 -0.38
C VAL A 349 -22.50 -10.02 -0.48
N ALA A 350 -23.49 -10.90 -0.64
CA ALA A 350 -23.26 -12.32 -0.86
C ALA A 350 -23.37 -12.68 -2.34
N GLY A 351 -22.62 -13.67 -2.80
CA GLY A 351 -22.61 -14.16 -4.17
C GLY A 351 -21.43 -15.08 -4.44
N CYS A 352 -21.03 -15.20 -5.70
CA CYS A 352 -19.93 -16.04 -6.11
C CYS A 352 -18.58 -15.28 -6.05
N MET A 353 -17.62 -15.78 -5.27
CA MET A 353 -16.26 -15.27 -5.14
C MET A 353 -15.23 -16.02 -6.00
N ASP A 354 -15.63 -17.06 -6.73
CA ASP A 354 -14.73 -17.83 -7.60
C ASP A 354 -14.52 -17.09 -8.94
N PRO A 355 -13.31 -16.57 -9.24
CA PRO A 355 -13.04 -15.86 -10.49
C PRO A 355 -13.25 -16.72 -11.75
N THR A 356 -13.29 -18.05 -11.61
CA THR A 356 -13.50 -18.97 -12.75
C THR A 356 -14.97 -19.25 -13.03
N ALA A 357 -15.87 -18.82 -12.14
CA ALA A 357 -17.30 -19.03 -12.30
C ALA A 357 -17.94 -18.01 -13.25
N VAL A 358 -18.97 -18.44 -13.99
CA VAL A 358 -19.70 -17.61 -14.96
C VAL A 358 -20.41 -16.40 -14.28
N ASN A 359 -20.75 -16.54 -13.02
CA ASN A 359 -21.44 -15.52 -12.21
C ASN A 359 -20.54 -14.91 -11.13
N PHE A 360 -19.22 -14.88 -11.37
CA PHE A 360 -18.28 -14.16 -10.50
C PHE A 360 -18.64 -12.67 -10.40
N ASP A 361 -18.62 -12.14 -9.19
CA ASP A 361 -18.81 -10.71 -8.93
C ASP A 361 -17.72 -10.19 -8.00
N PRO A 362 -16.81 -9.31 -8.46
CA PRO A 362 -15.70 -8.80 -7.66
C PRO A 362 -16.12 -7.90 -6.48
N LEU A 363 -17.40 -7.49 -6.40
CA LEU A 363 -17.94 -6.70 -5.30
C LEU A 363 -18.47 -7.57 -4.15
N VAL A 364 -18.52 -8.88 -4.35
CA VAL A 364 -18.94 -9.84 -3.35
C VAL A 364 -17.87 -10.03 -2.30
N CYS A 365 -18.27 -10.01 -1.05
CA CYS A 365 -17.39 -10.20 0.10
C CYS A 365 -17.75 -11.45 0.94
N TYR A 366 -18.78 -12.20 0.55
CA TYR A 366 -19.20 -13.44 1.19
C TYR A 366 -19.62 -14.47 0.14
N ASP A 367 -18.95 -15.62 0.11
CA ASP A 367 -19.33 -16.72 -0.78
C ASP A 367 -20.57 -17.44 -0.24
N ASP A 368 -21.68 -17.35 -0.97
CA ASP A 368 -22.95 -17.99 -0.62
C ASP A 368 -23.14 -19.38 -1.27
N GLY A 369 -22.10 -19.87 -1.96
CA GLY A 369 -22.12 -21.13 -2.69
C GLY A 369 -22.87 -21.08 -4.01
N SER A 370 -23.24 -19.90 -4.51
CA SER A 370 -23.98 -19.73 -5.77
C SER A 370 -23.12 -19.82 -7.02
N CYS A 371 -21.83 -20.13 -6.90
CA CYS A 371 -20.91 -20.21 -8.01
C CYS A 371 -21.37 -21.22 -9.07
N VAL A 372 -21.45 -20.74 -10.32
CA VAL A 372 -21.83 -21.56 -11.47
C VAL A 372 -20.59 -21.88 -12.30
N ALA A 373 -20.16 -23.14 -12.28
CA ALA A 373 -19.03 -23.57 -13.08
C ALA A 373 -19.30 -23.40 -14.59
N PRO A 374 -18.32 -22.99 -15.40
CA PRO A 374 -18.46 -22.91 -16.84
C PRO A 374 -18.65 -24.33 -17.42
N ILE A 375 -19.73 -24.50 -18.19
CA ILE A 375 -19.98 -25.69 -19.01
C ILE A 375 -19.76 -25.25 -20.45
N LEU A 376 -18.67 -25.71 -21.04
CA LEU A 376 -18.20 -25.27 -22.34
C LEU A 376 -18.97 -25.95 -23.47
N GLY A 377 -19.39 -25.22 -24.48
CA GLY A 377 -20.11 -25.74 -25.63
C GLY A 377 -20.72 -24.64 -26.48
N CYS A 378 -21.43 -25.01 -27.53
CA CYS A 378 -22.13 -24.05 -28.38
C CYS A 378 -23.45 -23.63 -27.73
N THR A 379 -23.57 -22.36 -27.37
CA THR A 379 -24.77 -21.78 -26.72
C THR A 379 -25.79 -21.23 -27.73
N ASP A 380 -25.54 -21.28 -29.04
CA ASP A 380 -26.48 -20.83 -30.09
C ASP A 380 -27.50 -21.91 -30.45
N PRO A 381 -28.78 -21.72 -30.12
CA PRO A 381 -29.82 -22.71 -30.40
C PRO A 381 -30.06 -22.99 -31.90
N SER A 382 -29.56 -22.12 -32.78
CA SER A 382 -29.65 -22.29 -34.23
C SER A 382 -28.53 -23.10 -34.86
N ALA A 383 -27.44 -23.34 -34.09
CA ALA A 383 -26.29 -24.07 -34.57
C ALA A 383 -26.53 -25.59 -34.58
N SER A 384 -25.93 -26.29 -35.55
CA SER A 384 -26.07 -27.75 -35.67
C SER A 384 -25.40 -28.52 -34.53
N ASN A 385 -24.46 -27.88 -33.83
CA ASN A 385 -23.71 -28.41 -32.67
C ASN A 385 -24.15 -27.79 -31.34
N TYR A 386 -25.36 -27.24 -31.29
CA TYR A 386 -25.90 -26.63 -30.05
C TYR A 386 -25.90 -27.62 -28.88
N ASP A 387 -25.42 -27.16 -27.75
CA ASP A 387 -25.44 -27.88 -26.48
C ASP A 387 -26.30 -27.11 -25.45
N ALA A 388 -27.46 -27.64 -25.13
CA ALA A 388 -28.37 -27.00 -24.18
C ALA A 388 -27.86 -26.97 -22.73
N SER A 389 -26.81 -27.69 -22.41
CA SER A 389 -26.16 -27.68 -21.10
C SER A 389 -25.05 -26.63 -21.00
N ALA A 390 -24.55 -26.15 -22.14
CA ALA A 390 -23.49 -25.16 -22.18
C ALA A 390 -23.97 -23.80 -21.67
N ASN A 391 -23.17 -23.16 -20.82
CA ASN A 391 -23.38 -21.80 -20.35
C ASN A 391 -22.22 -20.85 -20.72
N THR A 392 -21.17 -21.39 -21.36
CA THR A 392 -20.00 -20.64 -21.82
C THR A 392 -19.67 -21.09 -23.23
N THR A 393 -19.59 -20.14 -24.18
CA THR A 393 -19.27 -20.42 -25.59
C THR A 393 -17.77 -20.65 -25.74
N ILE A 394 -17.41 -21.72 -26.48
CA ILE A 394 -16.07 -21.90 -27.03
C ILE A 394 -16.14 -21.65 -28.54
N ALA A 395 -15.21 -20.89 -29.03
CA ALA A 395 -15.00 -20.70 -30.45
C ALA A 395 -13.55 -20.97 -30.83
N SER A 396 -13.34 -21.66 -31.93
CA SER A 396 -12.01 -21.85 -32.53
C SER A 396 -11.93 -21.08 -33.83
N GLY A 397 -10.74 -20.56 -34.14
CA GLY A 397 -10.52 -19.83 -35.40
C GLY A 397 -9.07 -19.42 -35.61
N GLY A 398 -8.86 -18.44 -36.45
CA GLY A 398 -7.55 -18.15 -37.01
C GLY A 398 -7.25 -19.05 -38.20
N ALA A 399 -5.98 -19.18 -38.60
CA ALA A 399 -5.59 -20.18 -39.57
C ALA A 399 -5.67 -21.58 -38.95
N VAL A 400 -6.32 -22.52 -39.62
CA VAL A 400 -6.60 -23.87 -39.08
C VAL A 400 -5.30 -24.66 -38.81
N ASP A 401 -4.34 -24.58 -39.72
CA ASP A 401 -3.06 -25.28 -39.64
C ASP A 401 -1.98 -24.57 -40.47
N ASN A 402 -0.78 -25.12 -40.48
CA ASN A 402 0.36 -24.58 -41.22
C ASN A 402 0.44 -24.98 -42.69
N THR A 403 -0.58 -25.65 -43.25
CA THR A 403 -0.51 -26.24 -44.60
C THR A 403 -0.96 -25.30 -45.73
N PHE A 404 -1.57 -24.16 -45.39
CA PHE A 404 -1.98 -23.17 -46.38
C PHE A 404 -0.78 -22.38 -46.94
N GLY A 405 -0.75 -22.16 -48.26
CA GLY A 405 0.30 -21.39 -48.92
C GLY A 405 1.71 -21.97 -48.73
N THR A 406 2.68 -21.11 -48.55
CA THR A 406 4.07 -21.46 -48.26
C THR A 406 4.49 -20.94 -46.90
N GLY A 407 5.49 -21.59 -46.27
CA GLY A 407 5.95 -21.20 -44.95
C GLY A 407 7.29 -21.85 -44.59
N GLY A 408 7.68 -21.65 -43.33
CA GLY A 408 8.89 -22.22 -42.76
C GLY A 408 9.13 -21.74 -41.32
N TYR A 409 10.08 -22.37 -40.68
CA TYR A 409 10.46 -21.98 -39.31
C TYR A 409 11.12 -20.62 -39.29
N PHE A 410 10.80 -19.83 -38.26
CA PHE A 410 11.23 -18.46 -38.12
C PHE A 410 11.72 -18.19 -36.68
N TYR A 411 12.79 -17.41 -36.55
CA TYR A 411 13.54 -17.22 -35.31
C TYR A 411 13.44 -15.77 -34.76
N GLY A 412 12.45 -15.01 -35.19
CA GLY A 412 12.29 -13.60 -34.79
C GLY A 412 11.08 -13.35 -33.95
N ASP A 413 11.07 -12.16 -33.33
CA ASP A 413 9.91 -11.60 -32.65
C ASP A 413 8.96 -10.99 -33.68
N GLN A 414 7.90 -11.70 -33.99
CA GLN A 414 6.77 -11.24 -34.77
C GLN A 414 5.49 -11.64 -34.07
N HIS A 415 4.37 -11.00 -34.41
CA HIS A 415 3.10 -11.23 -33.76
C HIS A 415 1.92 -11.12 -34.73
N LEU A 416 0.79 -11.63 -34.31
CA LEU A 416 -0.51 -11.33 -34.90
C LEU A 416 -1.09 -10.10 -34.24
N ASN A 417 -1.68 -9.20 -35.07
CA ASN A 417 -2.49 -8.10 -34.57
C ASN A 417 -3.95 -8.50 -34.58
N PHE A 418 -4.67 -8.15 -33.54
CA PHE A 418 -6.09 -8.47 -33.42
C PHE A 418 -6.88 -7.41 -32.64
N ASP A 419 -8.18 -7.37 -32.89
CA ASP A 419 -9.14 -6.58 -32.14
C ASP A 419 -9.97 -7.52 -31.25
N ALA A 420 -10.12 -7.19 -29.96
CA ALA A 420 -11.04 -7.85 -29.05
C ALA A 420 -12.27 -6.98 -28.86
N THR A 421 -13.43 -7.51 -29.27
CA THR A 421 -14.72 -6.81 -29.18
C THR A 421 -15.49 -7.11 -27.89
N LYS A 422 -15.04 -8.15 -27.17
CA LYS A 422 -15.55 -8.59 -25.86
C LYS A 422 -14.37 -9.04 -25.01
N GLU A 423 -14.53 -8.93 -23.70
CA GLU A 423 -13.64 -9.63 -22.77
C GLU A 423 -13.77 -11.13 -22.98
N CYS A 424 -12.63 -11.80 -23.08
CA CYS A 424 -12.58 -13.24 -23.35
C CYS A 424 -11.25 -13.83 -22.86
N ILE A 425 -11.12 -15.15 -22.96
CA ILE A 425 -9.87 -15.85 -22.62
C ILE A 425 -9.36 -16.55 -23.89
N ILE A 426 -8.14 -16.25 -24.34
CA ILE A 426 -7.44 -17.11 -25.30
C ILE A 426 -6.93 -18.32 -24.54
N ARG A 427 -7.62 -19.45 -24.67
CA ARG A 427 -7.36 -20.66 -23.90
C ARG A 427 -6.16 -21.43 -24.42
N SER A 428 -6.14 -21.68 -25.71
CA SER A 428 -5.12 -22.49 -26.35
C SER A 428 -4.88 -22.07 -27.78
N ALA A 429 -3.77 -22.54 -28.34
CA ALA A 429 -3.47 -22.46 -29.74
C ALA A 429 -2.60 -23.63 -30.17
N THR A 430 -2.67 -24.00 -31.44
CA THR A 430 -1.73 -24.94 -32.06
C THR A 430 -0.47 -24.21 -32.53
N VAL A 431 0.70 -24.72 -32.14
CA VAL A 431 2.00 -24.25 -32.64
C VAL A 431 2.79 -25.38 -33.27
N TYR A 432 3.71 -25.02 -34.18
CA TYR A 432 4.63 -25.97 -34.83
C TYR A 432 6.06 -25.51 -34.55
N SER A 433 6.84 -26.32 -33.82
CA SER A 433 8.21 -25.99 -33.45
C SER A 433 9.23 -26.87 -34.18
N GLU A 434 10.34 -26.31 -34.64
CA GLU A 434 11.42 -27.05 -35.28
C GLU A 434 12.15 -27.97 -34.30
N ALA A 435 12.35 -27.51 -33.08
CA ALA A 435 13.04 -28.21 -32.00
C ALA A 435 12.39 -27.99 -30.63
N SER A 436 12.73 -28.85 -29.68
CA SER A 436 12.28 -28.64 -28.28
C SER A 436 12.94 -27.40 -27.69
N ASN A 437 12.15 -26.53 -27.04
CA ASN A 437 12.58 -25.29 -26.40
C ASN A 437 11.64 -24.86 -25.28
N THR A 438 12.10 -23.91 -24.49
CA THR A 438 11.27 -23.16 -23.55
C THR A 438 10.96 -21.80 -24.18
N ILE A 439 9.69 -21.50 -24.41
CA ILE A 439 9.22 -20.27 -25.08
C ILE A 439 8.28 -19.54 -24.15
N THR A 440 8.46 -18.22 -24.02
CA THR A 440 7.49 -17.32 -23.39
C THR A 440 6.58 -16.75 -24.47
N PHE A 441 5.31 -17.10 -24.42
CA PHE A 441 4.23 -16.56 -25.24
C PHE A 441 3.66 -15.32 -24.55
N GLU A 442 3.32 -14.28 -25.31
CA GLU A 442 2.93 -12.99 -24.77
C GLU A 442 1.67 -12.46 -25.43
N LEU A 443 0.75 -11.95 -24.57
CA LEU A 443 -0.31 -11.05 -24.95
C LEU A 443 0.15 -9.62 -24.67
N ARG A 444 0.06 -8.73 -25.66
CA ARG A 444 0.50 -7.34 -25.57
C ARG A 444 -0.64 -6.39 -25.96
N ASN A 445 -0.62 -5.18 -25.44
CA ASN A 445 -1.51 -4.11 -25.89
C ASN A 445 -1.04 -3.52 -27.23
N SER A 446 -1.78 -2.54 -27.76
CA SER A 446 -1.51 -1.89 -29.06
C SER A 446 -0.15 -1.18 -29.16
N VAL A 447 0.49 -0.83 -28.05
CA VAL A 447 1.83 -0.21 -28.02
C VAL A 447 2.95 -1.21 -27.73
N GLY A 448 2.62 -2.52 -27.64
CA GLY A 448 3.59 -3.59 -27.45
C GLY A 448 3.97 -3.86 -25.99
N THR A 449 3.26 -3.29 -25.03
CA THR A 449 3.46 -3.61 -23.60
C THR A 449 2.81 -4.95 -23.29
N VAL A 450 3.54 -5.86 -22.66
CA VAL A 450 3.03 -7.16 -22.19
C VAL A 450 1.97 -6.92 -21.12
N ILE A 451 0.80 -7.53 -21.27
CA ILE A 451 -0.32 -7.51 -20.32
C ILE A 451 -0.57 -8.87 -19.70
N ASP A 452 -0.15 -9.94 -20.39
CA ASP A 452 -0.18 -11.31 -19.87
C ASP A 452 0.89 -12.14 -20.58
N ASP A 453 1.47 -13.14 -19.90
CA ASP A 453 2.45 -14.05 -20.48
C ASP A 453 2.46 -15.43 -19.85
N THR A 454 2.90 -16.43 -20.62
CA THR A 454 3.12 -17.78 -20.11
C THR A 454 4.37 -18.41 -20.71
N THR A 455 5.17 -19.07 -19.89
CA THR A 455 6.39 -19.75 -20.31
C THR A 455 6.17 -21.26 -20.34
N LEU A 456 6.29 -21.86 -21.54
CA LEU A 456 5.99 -23.27 -21.77
C LEU A 456 7.19 -24.00 -22.40
N ASN A 457 7.32 -25.27 -22.04
CA ASN A 457 8.22 -26.20 -22.74
C ASN A 457 7.51 -26.75 -23.98
N VAL A 458 7.97 -26.38 -25.16
CA VAL A 458 7.46 -26.89 -26.43
C VAL A 458 8.34 -28.03 -26.93
N SER A 459 7.72 -29.05 -27.54
CA SER A 459 8.41 -30.15 -28.21
C SER A 459 8.58 -29.84 -29.69
N SER A 460 9.46 -30.56 -30.38
CA SER A 460 9.52 -30.52 -31.86
C SER A 460 8.23 -31.03 -32.48
N GLY A 461 7.75 -30.36 -33.52
CA GLY A 461 6.54 -30.70 -34.27
C GLY A 461 5.31 -29.90 -33.85
N GLN A 462 4.14 -30.46 -34.20
CA GLN A 462 2.84 -29.86 -33.87
C GLN A 462 2.46 -30.17 -32.42
N GLN A 463 1.95 -29.16 -31.73
CA GLN A 463 1.35 -29.32 -30.40
C GLN A 463 0.34 -28.23 -30.10
N ILE A 464 -0.61 -28.53 -29.23
CA ILE A 464 -1.49 -27.54 -28.63
C ILE A 464 -0.80 -27.02 -27.38
N ILE A 465 -0.83 -25.72 -27.18
CA ILE A 465 -0.32 -25.02 -26.00
C ILE A 465 -1.48 -24.37 -25.27
N ASP A 466 -1.50 -24.50 -23.93
CA ASP A 466 -2.46 -23.82 -23.07
C ASP A 466 -1.90 -22.43 -22.72
N LEU A 467 -2.63 -21.39 -23.09
CA LEU A 467 -2.24 -19.99 -22.90
C LEU A 467 -2.97 -19.37 -21.71
N ASN A 468 -4.28 -19.51 -21.66
CA ASN A 468 -5.20 -18.95 -20.65
C ASN A 468 -5.05 -17.42 -20.45
N PHE A 469 -4.80 -16.67 -21.54
CA PHE A 469 -4.63 -15.24 -21.51
C PHE A 469 -5.98 -14.52 -21.31
N GLU A 470 -6.08 -13.67 -20.29
CA GLU A 470 -7.21 -12.77 -20.11
C GLU A 470 -7.11 -11.60 -21.08
N VAL A 471 -8.05 -11.50 -22.02
CA VAL A 471 -8.04 -10.51 -23.10
C VAL A 471 -9.08 -9.43 -22.80
N PRO A 472 -8.66 -8.19 -22.46
CA PRO A 472 -9.57 -7.07 -22.32
C PRO A 472 -10.09 -6.60 -23.68
N ILE A 473 -11.20 -5.85 -23.70
CA ILE A 473 -11.67 -5.17 -24.92
C ILE A 473 -10.60 -4.19 -25.40
N GLY A 474 -10.22 -4.26 -26.67
CA GLY A 474 -9.17 -3.40 -27.23
C GLY A 474 -8.95 -3.61 -28.71
N ASN A 475 -8.33 -2.62 -29.38
CA ASN A 475 -7.95 -2.70 -30.79
C ASN A 475 -6.43 -2.81 -30.91
N ASP A 476 -5.97 -3.40 -32.03
CA ASP A 476 -4.54 -3.54 -32.36
C ASP A 476 -3.73 -4.26 -31.26
N MET A 477 -4.35 -5.16 -30.52
CA MET A 477 -3.65 -6.01 -29.56
C MET A 477 -2.73 -6.99 -30.29
N GLN A 478 -1.74 -7.51 -29.58
CA GLN A 478 -0.69 -8.32 -30.21
C GLN A 478 -0.55 -9.67 -29.50
N LEU A 479 -0.55 -10.74 -30.27
CA LEU A 479 -0.25 -12.09 -29.79
C LEU A 479 1.10 -12.52 -30.36
N GLY A 480 2.14 -12.58 -29.52
CA GLY A 480 3.53 -12.75 -29.93
C GLY A 480 4.33 -13.67 -29.00
N VAL A 481 5.63 -13.59 -29.09
CA VAL A 481 6.58 -14.31 -28.24
C VAL A 481 7.58 -13.31 -27.66
N ALA A 482 8.14 -13.59 -26.47
CA ALA A 482 9.12 -12.73 -25.82
C ALA A 482 10.36 -12.54 -26.69
N GLN A 483 10.93 -11.31 -26.64
CA GLN A 483 12.17 -10.99 -27.34
C GLN A 483 13.39 -11.59 -26.63
N GLY A 484 14.33 -12.14 -27.41
CA GLY A 484 15.61 -12.60 -26.88
C GLY A 484 16.20 -13.77 -27.64
N ALA A 485 17.52 -13.91 -27.63
CA ALA A 485 18.27 -14.88 -28.45
C ALA A 485 17.97 -16.37 -28.17
N LEU A 486 17.21 -16.66 -27.12
CA LEU A 486 16.84 -18.02 -26.69
C LEU A 486 15.33 -18.27 -26.68
N GLN A 487 14.51 -17.29 -27.03
CA GLN A 487 13.05 -17.36 -26.81
C GLN A 487 12.26 -17.90 -27.99
N ASN A 488 12.76 -17.84 -29.23
CA ASN A 488 12.10 -18.44 -30.38
C ASN A 488 13.12 -19.24 -31.19
N VAL A 489 13.13 -20.55 -31.03
CA VAL A 489 13.98 -21.47 -31.78
C VAL A 489 13.21 -22.13 -32.95
N GLY A 490 12.58 -21.32 -33.77
CA GLY A 490 11.92 -21.79 -34.96
C GLY A 490 10.49 -22.24 -34.75
N LEU A 491 9.60 -21.30 -34.41
CA LEU A 491 8.17 -21.51 -34.61
C LEU A 491 7.80 -21.30 -36.07
N TYR A 492 6.90 -22.14 -36.57
CA TYR A 492 6.49 -22.08 -37.96
C TYR A 492 5.63 -20.86 -38.23
N ARG A 493 5.84 -20.23 -39.39
CA ARG A 493 5.00 -19.19 -39.97
C ARG A 493 4.65 -19.49 -41.41
N ASN A 494 3.49 -19.08 -41.88
CA ASN A 494 3.19 -18.98 -43.30
C ASN A 494 3.65 -17.61 -43.81
N ASN A 495 4.23 -17.59 -45.03
CA ASN A 495 4.74 -16.38 -45.68
C ASN A 495 3.97 -16.00 -46.94
N ALA A 496 2.86 -16.69 -47.20
CA ALA A 496 1.93 -16.42 -48.31
C ALA A 496 0.55 -16.99 -47.99
N SER A 497 -0.46 -16.44 -48.64
CA SER A 497 -1.86 -16.92 -48.61
C SER A 497 -2.62 -16.79 -47.30
N ALA A 498 -2.19 -15.93 -46.40
CA ALA A 498 -3.02 -15.52 -45.24
C ALA A 498 -4.28 -14.76 -45.73
N SER A 499 -5.42 -15.00 -45.12
CA SER A 499 -6.72 -14.46 -45.52
C SER A 499 -7.38 -13.66 -44.41
N TYR A 500 -6.73 -12.59 -43.98
CA TYR A 500 -7.27 -11.69 -43.00
C TYR A 500 -8.55 -10.97 -43.45
N PRO A 501 -9.49 -10.63 -42.53
CA PRO A 501 -9.46 -10.94 -41.11
C PRO A 501 -9.94 -12.38 -40.80
N TYR A 502 -9.49 -12.90 -39.63
CA TYR A 502 -10.02 -14.16 -39.09
C TYR A 502 -10.86 -13.84 -37.85
N ASP A 503 -12.17 -14.09 -37.97
CA ASP A 503 -13.10 -13.94 -36.85
C ASP A 503 -13.09 -15.19 -35.96
N ILE A 504 -13.02 -15.01 -34.63
CA ILE A 504 -13.09 -16.09 -33.64
C ILE A 504 -14.24 -15.79 -32.69
N GLY A 505 -15.38 -16.43 -32.92
CA GLY A 505 -16.57 -16.35 -32.06
C GLY A 505 -17.15 -14.96 -31.89
N SER A 506 -16.86 -14.03 -32.80
CA SER A 506 -17.22 -12.61 -32.68
C SER A 506 -16.68 -11.96 -31.40
N ALA A 507 -15.66 -12.55 -30.80
CA ALA A 507 -14.95 -12.00 -29.65
C ALA A 507 -13.59 -11.41 -30.07
N ILE A 508 -12.84 -12.15 -30.88
CA ILE A 508 -11.54 -11.73 -31.42
C ILE A 508 -11.60 -11.70 -32.95
N ASN A 509 -11.01 -10.67 -33.54
CA ASN A 509 -10.81 -10.55 -34.98
C ASN A 509 -9.33 -10.33 -35.28
N ILE A 510 -8.64 -11.33 -35.81
CA ILE A 510 -7.24 -11.21 -36.19
C ILE A 510 -7.15 -10.42 -37.49
N THR A 511 -6.55 -9.23 -37.44
CA THR A 511 -6.61 -8.22 -38.51
C THR A 511 -5.40 -8.22 -39.44
N SER A 512 -4.23 -8.58 -38.92
CA SER A 512 -2.97 -8.56 -39.69
C SER A 512 -1.83 -9.25 -38.92
N SER A 513 -0.64 -9.21 -39.49
CA SER A 513 0.61 -9.57 -38.81
C SER A 513 1.55 -8.37 -38.70
N SER A 514 2.56 -8.47 -37.85
CA SER A 514 3.60 -7.44 -37.67
C SER A 514 4.63 -7.37 -38.79
N ALA A 515 4.49 -8.14 -39.88
CA ALA A 515 5.42 -8.14 -41.00
C ALA A 515 5.44 -6.79 -41.75
N SER A 516 6.54 -6.08 -41.71
CA SER A 516 6.67 -4.72 -42.26
C SER A 516 6.46 -4.62 -43.76
N SER A 517 6.80 -5.67 -44.51
CA SER A 517 6.73 -5.69 -45.99
C SER A 517 5.43 -6.25 -46.56
N ALA A 518 4.73 -7.10 -45.80
CA ALA A 518 3.49 -7.74 -46.24
C ALA A 518 2.64 -8.18 -45.06
N PRO A 519 2.03 -7.24 -44.29
CA PRO A 519 1.31 -7.55 -43.06
C PRO A 519 0.10 -8.48 -43.27
N TYR A 520 -0.48 -8.48 -44.46
CA TYR A 520 -1.61 -9.34 -44.83
C TYR A 520 -1.20 -10.62 -45.54
N GLY A 521 0.10 -10.84 -45.78
CA GLY A 521 0.62 -12.03 -46.48
C GLY A 521 1.19 -13.09 -45.55
N TYR A 522 1.60 -12.68 -44.35
CA TYR A 522 2.22 -13.56 -43.35
C TYR A 522 1.24 -13.91 -42.25
N TYR A 523 1.40 -15.11 -41.66
CA TYR A 523 0.67 -15.56 -40.48
C TYR A 523 1.67 -16.19 -39.51
N TYR A 524 1.70 -15.68 -38.24
CA TYR A 524 2.74 -16.05 -37.28
C TYR A 524 2.19 -16.91 -36.16
N PHE A 525 2.74 -18.05 -35.99
CA PHE A 525 2.86 -18.95 -34.85
C PHE A 525 1.59 -19.62 -34.35
N TYR A 526 0.47 -18.92 -34.23
CA TYR A 526 -0.72 -19.36 -33.49
C TYR A 526 -1.83 -19.80 -34.46
N TYR A 527 -2.01 -21.11 -34.57
CA TYR A 527 -3.01 -21.73 -35.42
C TYR A 527 -4.13 -22.30 -34.56
N ASP A 528 -5.34 -22.44 -35.13
CA ASP A 528 -6.50 -23.03 -34.45
C ASP A 528 -6.63 -22.52 -33.02
N ILE A 529 -6.76 -21.19 -32.89
CA ILE A 529 -6.85 -20.49 -31.58
C ILE A 529 -8.23 -20.76 -30.98
N GLU A 530 -8.25 -21.24 -29.74
CA GLU A 530 -9.46 -21.45 -28.97
C GLU A 530 -9.69 -20.28 -27.97
N VAL A 531 -10.92 -19.72 -28.02
CA VAL A 531 -11.32 -18.57 -27.23
C VAL A 531 -12.58 -18.91 -26.43
#